data_d9b22cb25b57f5054dcaf620a343f289
#
_entry.id   d9b22cb25b57f5054dcaf620a343f289
#
_cell.length_a   1.000
_cell.length_b   1.000
_cell.length_c   1.000
_cell.angle_alpha   90.00
_cell.angle_beta   90.00
_cell.angle_gamma   90.00
#
_symmetry.space_group_name_H-M   'P 1'
#
loop_
_entity.id
_entity.type
_entity.pdbx_description
1 polymer ?
#
loop_
_entity_poly.entity_id
_entity_poly.type
_entity_poly.pdbx_seq_one_letter_code
_entity_poly.pdbx_strand_id
1 'polypeptide(L)'
;MPSPLNDPALEALLERLHKESNAQVDDTRAYFDRRVQEGTRARNTPYDDAAHRFLSDKMVALDRDKAQFCYLLCRALRARRVVEAGTSFGISTLYLAAAVRDNQVDNGVVIGTEYEPQKAAIARANFQAPA
;
A
#
# COMPACT_ATOMS: atom_id res chain seq x y z
N MET A 1 -9.82 -11.26 -12.40
CA MET A 1 -9.50 -10.49 -13.62
C MET A 1 -8.00 -10.59 -13.88
N PRO A 2 -7.56 -10.65 -15.16
CA PRO A 2 -6.14 -10.51 -15.44
C PRO A 2 -5.63 -9.16 -14.92
N SER A 3 -4.37 -9.13 -14.51
CA SER A 3 -3.74 -7.90 -14.06
C SER A 3 -3.72 -6.84 -15.17
N PRO A 4 -4.00 -5.58 -14.89
CA PRO A 4 -3.86 -4.50 -15.85
C PRO A 4 -2.39 -4.12 -16.10
N LEU A 5 -1.46 -4.61 -15.26
CA LEU A 5 -0.03 -4.37 -15.39
C LEU A 5 0.55 -5.29 -16.46
N ASN A 6 1.25 -4.75 -17.40
CA ASN A 6 1.96 -5.54 -18.42
C ASN A 6 3.45 -5.66 -18.07
N ASP A 7 3.71 -6.15 -16.85
CA ASP A 7 5.05 -6.24 -16.26
C ASP A 7 5.12 -7.45 -15.32
N PRO A 8 5.54 -8.61 -15.83
CA PRO A 8 5.54 -9.87 -15.05
C PRO A 8 6.39 -9.83 -13.80
N ALA A 9 7.49 -9.06 -13.80
CA ALA A 9 8.37 -8.97 -12.64
C ALA A 9 7.75 -8.11 -11.54
N LEU A 10 7.15 -6.98 -11.90
CA LEU A 10 6.37 -6.17 -10.97
C LEU A 10 5.17 -6.94 -10.42
N GLU A 11 4.49 -7.72 -11.26
CA GLU A 11 3.38 -8.57 -10.81
C GLU A 11 3.84 -9.62 -9.79
N ALA A 12 4.98 -10.26 -10.00
CA ALA A 12 5.53 -11.22 -9.06
C ALA A 12 5.89 -10.56 -7.71
N LEU A 13 6.47 -9.36 -7.73
CA LEU A 13 6.74 -8.57 -6.54
C LEU A 13 5.45 -8.23 -5.79
N LEU A 14 4.44 -7.72 -6.49
CA LEU A 14 3.15 -7.34 -5.91
C LEU A 14 2.39 -8.55 -5.37
N GLU A 15 2.46 -9.71 -6.04
CA GLU A 15 1.89 -10.96 -5.53
C GLU A 15 2.48 -11.35 -4.18
N ARG A 16 3.80 -11.30 -4.06
CA ARG A 16 4.50 -11.56 -2.81
C ARG A 16 4.07 -10.59 -1.71
N LEU A 17 4.07 -9.29 -2.00
CA LEU A 17 3.69 -8.25 -1.03
C LEU A 17 2.23 -8.37 -0.60
N HIS A 18 1.30 -8.62 -1.50
CA HIS A 18 -0.10 -8.85 -1.15
C HIS A 18 -0.28 -10.11 -0.29
N LYS A 19 0.47 -11.18 -0.56
CA LYS A 19 0.45 -12.38 0.27
C LYS A 19 0.95 -12.10 1.68
N GLU A 20 2.04 -11.36 1.82
CA GLU A 20 2.58 -10.92 3.12
C GLU A 20 1.56 -10.03 3.88
N SER A 21 0.93 -9.09 3.20
CA SER A 21 -0.13 -8.25 3.78
C SER A 21 -1.31 -9.08 4.26
N ASN A 22 -1.80 -10.00 3.44
CA ASN A 22 -2.93 -10.85 3.77
C ASN A 22 -2.66 -11.77 4.96
N ALA A 23 -1.42 -12.21 5.15
CA ALA A 23 -1.03 -13.04 6.30
C ALA A 23 -1.18 -12.31 7.65
N GLN A 24 -1.27 -10.99 7.68
CA GLN A 24 -1.43 -10.19 8.90
C GLN A 24 -2.89 -9.84 9.22
N VAL A 25 -3.83 -10.15 8.32
CA VAL A 25 -5.23 -9.69 8.43
C VAL A 25 -5.91 -10.25 9.67
N ASP A 26 -5.74 -11.55 9.93
CA ASP A 26 -6.42 -12.21 11.05
C ASP A 26 -5.88 -11.72 12.40
N ASP A 27 -4.57 -11.55 12.54
CA ASP A 27 -3.96 -11.02 13.75
C ASP A 27 -4.40 -9.56 14.00
N THR A 28 -4.43 -8.76 12.94
CA THR A 28 -4.87 -7.36 13.02
C THR A 28 -6.34 -7.27 13.43
N ARG A 29 -7.19 -8.10 12.83
CA ARG A 29 -8.61 -8.18 13.20
C ARG A 29 -8.77 -8.61 14.65
N ALA A 30 -8.10 -9.68 15.07
CA ALA A 30 -8.15 -10.19 16.43
C ALA A 30 -7.73 -9.14 17.48
N TYR A 31 -6.69 -8.33 17.17
CA TYR A 31 -6.27 -7.24 18.03
C TYR A 31 -7.38 -6.21 18.23
N PHE A 32 -8.00 -5.73 17.16
CA PHE A 32 -9.05 -4.72 17.25
C PHE A 32 -10.34 -5.26 17.85
N ASP A 33 -10.74 -6.50 17.52
CA ASP A 33 -11.94 -7.12 18.09
C ASP A 33 -11.81 -7.33 19.61
N ARG A 34 -10.64 -7.75 20.08
CA ARG A 34 -10.34 -7.86 21.52
C ARG A 34 -10.51 -6.52 22.22
N ARG A 35 -9.96 -5.45 21.68
CA ARG A 35 -10.07 -4.12 22.27
C ARG A 35 -11.51 -3.60 22.34
N VAL A 36 -12.33 -3.96 21.37
CA VAL A 36 -13.77 -3.64 21.39
C VAL A 36 -14.48 -4.47 22.48
N GLN A 37 -14.15 -5.77 22.61
CA GLN A 37 -14.72 -6.62 23.64
C GLN A 37 -14.34 -6.19 25.08
N GLU A 38 -13.11 -5.74 25.25
CA GLU A 38 -12.59 -5.22 26.53
C GLU A 38 -13.09 -3.79 26.84
N GLY A 39 -13.84 -3.16 25.93
CA GLY A 39 -14.33 -1.80 26.09
C GLY A 39 -13.25 -0.71 26.05
N THR A 40 -12.03 -1.06 25.62
CA THR A 40 -10.91 -0.10 25.50
C THR A 40 -10.93 0.67 24.18
N ARG A 41 -11.83 0.31 23.25
CA ARG A 41 -12.04 0.97 21.98
C ARG A 41 -13.46 0.76 21.48
N ALA A 42 -14.10 1.81 20.94
CA ALA A 42 -15.35 1.65 20.20
C ALA A 42 -15.07 1.29 18.72
N ARG A 43 -16.01 0.62 18.06
CA ARG A 43 -15.95 0.37 16.61
C ARG A 43 -15.96 1.71 15.86
N ASN A 44 -15.24 1.76 14.74
CA ASN A 44 -15.19 2.92 13.85
C ASN A 44 -14.67 4.23 14.49
N THR A 45 -13.88 4.12 15.55
CA THR A 45 -13.16 5.29 16.10
C THR A 45 -11.81 5.47 15.42
N PRO A 46 -11.26 6.69 15.37
CA PRO A 46 -9.89 6.93 14.92
C PRO A 46 -8.87 6.09 15.70
N TYR A 47 -7.72 5.82 15.12
CA TYR A 47 -6.66 5.11 15.80
C TYR A 47 -6.10 5.96 16.94
N ASP A 48 -5.99 5.35 18.11
CA ASP A 48 -5.31 5.90 19.27
C ASP A 48 -3.83 5.45 19.30
N ASP A 49 -3.07 5.95 20.24
CA ASP A 49 -1.64 5.65 20.39
C ASP A 49 -1.34 4.13 20.48
N ALA A 50 -2.23 3.36 21.10
CA ALA A 50 -2.06 1.91 21.20
C ALA A 50 -2.25 1.23 19.83
N ALA A 51 -3.24 1.68 19.04
CA ALA A 51 -3.45 1.21 17.69
C ALA A 51 -2.29 1.63 16.78
N HIS A 52 -1.79 2.86 16.88
CA HIS A 52 -0.62 3.32 16.14
C HIS A 52 0.61 2.49 16.46
N ARG A 53 0.90 2.22 17.72
CA ARG A 53 2.02 1.35 18.12
C ARG A 53 1.87 -0.07 17.58
N PHE A 54 0.67 -0.65 17.65
CA PHE A 54 0.42 -1.98 17.12
C PHE A 54 0.64 -2.05 15.59
N LEU A 55 0.23 -1.00 14.87
CA LEU A 55 0.33 -0.94 13.42
C LEU A 55 1.69 -0.45 12.91
N SER A 56 2.59 0.00 13.79
CA SER A 56 3.86 0.63 13.40
C SER A 56 4.78 -0.28 12.58
N ASP A 57 4.72 -1.60 12.81
CA ASP A 57 5.48 -2.62 12.09
C ASP A 57 4.63 -3.44 11.08
N LYS A 58 3.34 -3.16 10.97
CA LYS A 58 2.42 -3.90 10.11
C LYS A 58 2.36 -3.30 8.71
N MET A 59 2.23 -4.17 7.72
CA MET A 59 1.95 -3.75 6.35
C MET A 59 0.47 -3.38 6.24
N VAL A 60 0.17 -2.09 6.26
CA VAL A 60 -1.18 -1.57 6.01
C VAL A 60 -1.27 -1.23 4.54
N ALA A 61 -1.90 -2.08 3.75
CA ALA A 61 -1.93 -1.97 2.31
C ALA A 61 -3.36 -1.87 1.77
N LEU A 62 -3.49 -1.23 0.61
CA LEU A 62 -4.71 -1.32 -0.19
C LEU A 62 -4.91 -2.75 -0.69
N ASP A 63 -6.15 -3.21 -0.69
CA ASP A 63 -6.52 -4.44 -1.37
C ASP A 63 -6.14 -4.38 -2.86
N ARG A 64 -5.88 -5.53 -3.45
CA ARG A 64 -5.42 -5.63 -4.84
C ARG A 64 -6.34 -4.93 -5.84
N ASP A 65 -7.65 -5.15 -5.73
CA ASP A 65 -8.66 -4.56 -6.61
C ASP A 65 -8.68 -3.03 -6.53
N LYS A 66 -8.55 -2.49 -5.33
CA LYS A 66 -8.47 -1.04 -5.10
C LYS A 66 -7.19 -0.44 -5.65
N ALA A 67 -6.06 -1.12 -5.46
CA ALA A 67 -4.78 -0.68 -6.01
C ALA A 67 -4.77 -0.71 -7.54
N GLN A 68 -5.35 -1.75 -8.16
CA GLN A 68 -5.56 -1.83 -9.61
C GLN A 68 -6.50 -0.74 -10.12
N PHE A 69 -7.56 -0.43 -9.38
CA PHE A 69 -8.43 0.70 -9.70
C PHE A 69 -7.68 2.02 -9.70
N CYS A 70 -6.82 2.28 -8.71
CA CYS A 70 -5.97 3.48 -8.67
C CYS A 70 -5.03 3.54 -9.88
N TYR A 71 -4.42 2.41 -10.26
CA TYR A 71 -3.62 2.33 -11.49
C TYR A 71 -4.44 2.74 -12.71
N LEU A 72 -5.61 2.12 -12.92
CA LEU A 72 -6.46 2.40 -14.07
C LEU A 72 -6.95 3.86 -14.09
N LEU A 73 -7.27 4.43 -12.93
CA LEU A 73 -7.66 5.83 -12.81
C LEU A 73 -6.50 6.77 -13.22
N CYS A 74 -5.30 6.51 -12.74
CA CYS A 74 -4.11 7.27 -13.13
C CYS A 74 -3.79 7.14 -14.63
N ARG A 75 -4.06 5.95 -15.24
CA ARG A 75 -3.96 5.75 -16.69
C ARG A 75 -4.98 6.58 -17.44
N ALA A 76 -6.25 6.52 -17.02
CA ALA A 76 -7.35 7.26 -17.66
C ALA A 76 -7.13 8.78 -17.62
N LEU A 77 -6.61 9.28 -16.51
CA LEU A 77 -6.28 10.69 -16.31
C LEU A 77 -4.96 11.11 -16.97
N ARG A 78 -4.18 10.19 -17.52
CA ARG A 78 -2.79 10.43 -17.93
C ARG A 78 -2.00 11.16 -16.85
N ALA A 79 -2.16 10.71 -15.59
CA ALA A 79 -1.55 11.34 -14.44
C ALA A 79 -0.03 11.43 -14.62
N ARG A 80 0.52 12.61 -14.36
CA ARG A 80 1.96 12.90 -14.45
C ARG A 80 2.59 13.04 -13.08
N ARG A 81 1.85 13.61 -12.14
CA ARG A 81 2.30 13.80 -10.75
C ARG A 81 1.25 13.23 -9.82
N VAL A 82 1.68 12.33 -8.95
CA VAL A 82 0.81 11.69 -7.97
C VAL A 82 1.44 11.85 -6.60
N VAL A 83 0.63 12.21 -5.61
CA VAL A 83 1.03 12.26 -4.20
C VAL A 83 0.20 11.24 -3.44
N GLU A 84 0.86 10.42 -2.66
CA GLU A 84 0.25 9.41 -1.81
C GLU A 84 0.50 9.74 -0.34
N ALA A 85 -0.53 9.72 0.47
CA ALA A 85 -0.44 9.82 1.92
C ALA A 85 -0.53 8.43 2.53
N GLY A 86 0.54 7.99 3.22
CA GLY A 86 0.60 6.67 3.83
C GLY A 86 1.08 5.58 2.87
N THR A 87 2.36 5.58 2.57
CA THR A 87 3.01 4.63 1.66
C THR A 87 3.10 3.21 2.24
N SER A 88 3.22 3.07 3.57
CA SER A 88 3.47 1.78 4.23
C SER A 88 4.66 1.05 3.60
N PHE A 89 4.51 -0.17 3.13
CA PHE A 89 5.57 -0.95 2.45
C PHE A 89 5.63 -0.69 0.93
N GLY A 90 4.81 0.22 0.39
CA GLY A 90 4.88 0.71 -0.98
C GLY A 90 4.03 -0.02 -2.00
N ILE A 91 3.06 -0.86 -1.60
CA ILE A 91 2.25 -1.63 -2.56
C ILE A 91 1.49 -0.68 -3.50
N SER A 92 0.67 0.22 -2.98
CA SER A 92 -0.09 1.17 -3.80
C SER A 92 0.82 2.11 -4.58
N THR A 93 1.93 2.53 -3.97
CA THR A 93 2.94 3.36 -4.64
C THR A 93 3.49 2.69 -5.90
N LEU A 94 3.73 1.39 -5.86
CA LEU A 94 4.20 0.62 -7.03
C LEU A 94 3.16 0.62 -8.17
N TYR A 95 1.87 0.46 -7.86
CA TYR A 95 0.80 0.59 -8.86
C TYR A 95 0.72 2.00 -9.45
N LEU A 96 0.84 3.02 -8.61
CA LEU A 96 0.83 4.42 -9.05
C LEU A 96 2.05 4.74 -9.92
N ALA A 97 3.22 4.26 -9.53
CA ALA A 97 4.45 4.42 -10.30
C ALA A 97 4.38 3.72 -11.66
N ALA A 98 3.84 2.50 -11.69
CA ALA A 98 3.58 1.79 -12.94
C ALA A 98 2.64 2.58 -13.86
N ALA A 99 1.57 3.16 -13.33
CA ALA A 99 0.64 3.96 -14.12
C ALA A 99 1.31 5.20 -14.73
N VAL A 100 2.10 5.92 -13.93
CA VAL A 100 2.84 7.11 -14.41
C VAL A 100 3.89 6.72 -15.46
N ARG A 101 4.64 5.64 -15.25
CA ARG A 101 5.57 5.07 -16.24
C ARG A 101 4.85 4.75 -17.56
N ASP A 102 3.75 4.02 -17.47
CA ASP A 102 3.00 3.54 -18.64
C ASP A 102 2.24 4.65 -19.36
N ASN A 103 2.04 5.80 -18.73
CA ASN A 103 1.51 7.00 -19.37
C ASN A 103 2.52 7.66 -20.32
N GLN A 104 3.82 7.31 -20.21
CA GLN A 104 4.88 7.86 -21.06
C GLN A 104 4.89 9.40 -21.08
N VAL A 105 4.71 10.01 -19.90
CA VAL A 105 4.70 11.47 -19.72
C VAL A 105 6.06 11.97 -19.28
N ASP A 106 6.45 13.14 -19.77
CA ASP A 106 7.71 13.76 -19.39
C ASP A 106 7.71 14.17 -17.91
N ASN A 107 8.81 13.90 -17.21
CA ASN A 107 8.99 14.22 -15.79
C ASN A 107 7.85 13.70 -14.91
N GLY A 108 7.41 12.46 -15.18
CA GLY A 108 6.46 11.75 -14.34
C GLY A 108 7.05 11.47 -12.96
N VAL A 109 6.26 11.69 -11.90
CA VAL A 109 6.71 11.45 -10.52
C VAL A 109 5.57 10.98 -9.64
N VAL A 110 5.89 10.03 -8.75
CA VAL A 110 5.03 9.64 -7.62
C VAL A 110 5.79 9.96 -6.34
N ILE A 111 5.15 10.67 -5.43
CA ILE A 111 5.70 11.02 -4.11
C ILE A 111 4.85 10.32 -3.07
N GLY A 112 5.39 9.30 -2.43
CA GLY A 112 4.80 8.66 -1.27
C GLY A 112 5.31 9.29 0.03
N THR A 113 4.45 9.39 1.03
CA THR A 113 4.80 9.85 2.37
C THR A 113 4.56 8.75 3.38
N GLU A 114 5.50 8.56 4.31
CA GLU A 114 5.39 7.55 5.36
C GLU A 114 5.99 8.11 6.66
N TYR A 115 5.22 8.00 7.74
CA TYR A 115 5.63 8.50 9.06
C TYR A 115 6.59 7.54 9.76
N GLU A 116 6.40 6.22 9.59
CA GLU A 116 7.20 5.21 10.26
C GLU A 116 8.52 4.96 9.50
N PRO A 117 9.69 5.30 10.09
CA PRO A 117 10.97 5.20 9.39
C PRO A 117 11.29 3.79 8.89
N GLN A 118 10.91 2.75 9.65
CA GLN A 118 11.13 1.36 9.25
C GLN A 118 10.29 0.97 8.04
N LYS A 119 9.03 1.39 7.98
CA LYS A 119 8.18 1.18 6.81
C LYS A 119 8.73 1.91 5.59
N ALA A 120 9.15 3.15 5.76
CA ALA A 120 9.78 3.92 4.68
C ALA A 120 11.04 3.24 4.13
N ALA A 121 11.86 2.62 4.99
CA ALA A 121 13.04 1.87 4.57
C ALA A 121 12.66 0.62 3.78
N ILE A 122 11.64 -0.14 4.22
CA ILE A 122 11.12 -1.31 3.51
C ILE A 122 10.53 -0.90 2.15
N ALA A 123 9.75 0.17 2.10
CA ALA A 123 9.20 0.67 0.84
C ALA A 123 10.31 1.01 -0.16
N ARG A 124 11.37 1.70 0.27
CA ARG A 124 12.53 2.00 -0.60
C ARG A 124 13.20 0.74 -1.12
N ALA A 125 13.35 -0.29 -0.27
CA ALA A 125 13.91 -1.57 -0.69
C ALA A 125 13.02 -2.26 -1.74
N ASN A 126 11.69 -2.21 -1.57
CA ASN A 126 10.74 -2.75 -2.55
C ASN A 126 10.79 -1.99 -3.88
N PHE A 127 11.00 -0.66 -3.87
CA PHE A 127 11.13 0.13 -5.11
C PHE A 127 12.42 -0.15 -5.87
N GLN A 128 13.45 -0.64 -5.18
CA GLN A 128 14.75 -1.01 -5.77
C GLN A 128 14.83 -2.48 -6.14
N ALA A 129 13.82 -3.29 -5.82
CA ALA A 129 13.81 -4.69 -6.18
C ALA A 129 13.95 -4.82 -7.69
N PRO A 130 14.81 -5.73 -8.18
CA PRO A 130 14.94 -5.95 -9.62
C PRO A 130 13.58 -6.39 -10.17
N ALA A 131 13.16 -5.67 -11.19
CA ALA A 131 11.98 -6.02 -11.97
C ALA A 131 12.31 -7.20 -12.89
#